data_7be44e4b303158fbbcfbcab01e4a55c6
#
_entry.id   7be44e4b303158fbbcfbcab01e4a55c6
#
_cell.length_a   1.000
_cell.length_b   1.000
_cell.length_c   1.000
_cell.angle_alpha   90.00
_cell.angle_beta   90.00
_cell.angle_gamma   90.00
#
_symmetry.space_group_name_H-M   'P 1'
#
loop_
_entity.id
_entity.type
_entity.pdbx_description
1 polymer ?
#
loop_
_entity_poly.entity_id
_entity_poly.type
_entity_poly.pdbx_seq_one_letter_code
_entity_poly.pdbx_strand_id
1 'polypeptide(L)'
;PFSGPDWGGEVKREPWERYSLVGDEHKKYLPQEKANLYALEHAKGIYENQRKTTEEIRVLNLTRSGYASGQKYAALLWSGDISATWETMREQITEGLNMGLSGYPYWTLDIGGFFVVKDNYSKRGCGCSSDKTPKWFWNGGFENGVRDFAYREFYVRFLEMGCFLPVFRSHGTDTPREIWNFGKEGEPFYDAIAKNIKLRYEIMPYIYSLAGGVAQRNETMMRSLLFDFGHDRNVVHISDEFMLGRAFLV
;
A
#
# COMPACT_ATOMS: atom_id res chain seq x y z
N PRO A 1 3.38 -10.74 -14.52
CA PRO A 1 3.48 -11.01 -15.96
C PRO A 1 2.85 -9.93 -16.82
N PHE A 2 1.96 -9.09 -16.27
CA PHE A 2 1.35 -7.94 -16.94
C PHE A 2 2.06 -6.61 -16.71
N SER A 3 3.14 -6.64 -15.99
CA SER A 3 3.99 -5.50 -15.65
C SER A 3 5.24 -5.43 -16.56
N GLY A 4 5.10 -5.80 -17.80
CA GLY A 4 6.19 -5.77 -18.78
C GLY A 4 6.54 -4.37 -19.28
N PRO A 5 6.97 -4.21 -20.52
CA PRO A 5 7.50 -2.98 -21.08
C PRO A 5 6.54 -1.77 -21.09
N ASP A 6 5.31 -1.93 -20.62
CA ASP A 6 4.35 -0.83 -20.46
C ASP A 6 4.57 0.05 -19.21
N TRP A 7 5.61 -0.22 -18.46
CA TRP A 7 5.92 0.48 -17.23
C TRP A 7 6.16 1.99 -17.40
N GLY A 8 6.45 2.46 -18.57
CA GLY A 8 6.66 3.87 -18.85
C GLY A 8 5.39 4.68 -19.11
N GLY A 9 4.22 4.09 -19.04
CA GLY A 9 2.97 4.80 -19.39
C GLY A 9 2.90 5.23 -20.83
N GLU A 10 3.72 4.65 -21.69
CA GLU A 10 3.81 5.05 -23.09
C GLU A 10 2.54 4.75 -23.87
N VAL A 11 1.80 3.74 -23.46
CA VAL A 11 0.55 3.36 -24.10
C VAL A 11 -0.43 2.89 -23.05
N LYS A 12 -1.59 3.52 -23.00
CA LYS A 12 -2.76 2.94 -22.34
C LYS A 12 -3.20 1.73 -23.15
N ARG A 13 -2.65 0.58 -22.85
CA ARG A 13 -3.10 -0.66 -23.49
C ARG A 13 -4.31 -1.21 -22.75
N GLU A 14 -5.29 -1.61 -23.50
CA GLU A 14 -6.42 -2.34 -22.95
C GLU A 14 -5.97 -3.70 -22.37
N PRO A 15 -6.68 -4.26 -21.39
CA PRO A 15 -6.29 -5.50 -20.73
C PRO A 15 -5.99 -6.67 -21.69
N TRP A 16 -6.75 -6.80 -22.76
CA TRP A 16 -6.52 -7.83 -23.77
C TRP A 16 -5.25 -7.60 -24.59
N GLU A 17 -4.87 -6.35 -24.85
CA GLU A 17 -3.62 -6.03 -25.53
C GLU A 17 -2.42 -6.35 -24.65
N ARG A 18 -2.53 -6.11 -23.32
CA ARG A 18 -1.50 -6.48 -22.36
C ARG A 18 -1.29 -7.99 -22.30
N TYR A 19 -2.35 -8.77 -22.47
CA TYR A 19 -2.24 -10.22 -22.49
C TYR A 19 -1.37 -10.71 -23.66
N SER A 20 -1.31 -9.99 -24.77
CA SER A 20 -0.44 -10.31 -25.90
C SER A 20 1.05 -10.36 -25.54
N LEU A 21 1.44 -9.64 -24.47
CA LEU A 21 2.83 -9.58 -23.96
C LEU A 21 3.19 -10.76 -23.06
N VAL A 22 2.21 -11.53 -22.65
CA VAL A 22 2.45 -12.75 -21.85
C VAL A 22 3.11 -13.79 -22.72
N GLY A 23 4.22 -14.34 -22.25
CA GLY A 23 4.94 -15.39 -22.98
C GLY A 23 4.08 -16.63 -23.26
N ASP A 24 4.36 -17.32 -24.35
CA ASP A 24 3.54 -18.45 -24.81
C ASP A 24 3.48 -19.59 -23.80
N GLU A 25 4.53 -19.80 -23.02
CA GLU A 25 4.52 -20.81 -21.94
C GLU A 25 3.48 -20.48 -20.86
N HIS A 26 3.31 -19.21 -20.51
CA HIS A 26 2.30 -18.78 -19.53
C HIS A 26 0.88 -18.90 -20.09
N LYS A 27 0.70 -18.65 -21.40
CA LYS A 27 -0.60 -18.76 -22.07
C LYS A 27 -1.15 -20.18 -22.05
N LYS A 28 -0.30 -21.19 -21.98
CA LYS A 28 -0.72 -22.60 -21.84
C LYS A 28 -1.49 -22.85 -20.54
N TYR A 29 -1.11 -22.15 -19.47
CA TYR A 29 -1.69 -22.35 -18.14
C TYR A 29 -2.72 -21.30 -17.77
N LEU A 30 -2.67 -20.14 -18.43
CA LEU A 30 -3.54 -19.00 -18.16
C LEU A 30 -4.13 -18.48 -19.49
N PRO A 31 -5.21 -19.07 -19.99
CA PRO A 31 -5.89 -18.58 -21.17
C PRO A 31 -6.47 -17.17 -20.94
N GLN A 32 -6.65 -16.43 -22.01
CA GLN A 32 -7.01 -15.01 -21.97
C GLN A 32 -8.28 -14.72 -21.14
N GLU A 33 -9.29 -15.55 -21.26
CA GLU A 33 -10.56 -15.43 -20.53
C GLU A 33 -10.41 -15.63 -19.03
N LYS A 34 -9.29 -16.21 -18.58
CA LYS A 34 -8.94 -16.43 -17.16
C LYS A 34 -7.82 -15.53 -16.67
N ALA A 35 -7.32 -14.62 -17.49
CA ALA A 35 -6.15 -13.81 -17.17
C ALA A 35 -6.30 -13.01 -15.85
N ASN A 36 -7.50 -12.53 -15.55
CA ASN A 36 -7.79 -11.83 -14.29
C ASN A 36 -7.71 -12.73 -13.04
N LEU A 37 -7.80 -14.05 -13.19
CA LEU A 37 -7.65 -14.99 -12.08
C LEU A 37 -6.19 -15.19 -11.66
N TYR A 38 -5.22 -14.67 -12.41
CA TYR A 38 -3.80 -14.87 -12.14
C TYR A 38 -3.43 -14.55 -10.69
N ALA A 39 -3.88 -13.40 -10.19
CA ALA A 39 -3.58 -12.97 -8.81
C ALA A 39 -4.16 -13.94 -7.77
N LEU A 40 -5.37 -14.45 -8.01
CA LEU A 40 -6.02 -15.42 -7.15
C LEU A 40 -5.28 -16.76 -7.13
N GLU A 41 -5.00 -17.31 -8.31
CA GLU A 41 -4.32 -18.61 -8.45
C GLU A 41 -2.87 -18.54 -7.92
N HIS A 42 -2.19 -17.40 -8.09
CA HIS A 42 -0.87 -17.18 -7.51
C HIS A 42 -0.91 -17.20 -5.98
N ALA A 43 -1.81 -16.40 -5.37
CA ALA A 43 -1.97 -16.37 -3.91
C ALA A 43 -2.36 -17.73 -3.35
N LYS A 44 -3.26 -18.45 -4.03
CA LYS A 44 -3.67 -19.80 -3.70
C LYS A 44 -2.49 -20.77 -3.73
N GLY A 45 -1.72 -20.76 -4.82
CA GLY A 45 -0.56 -21.64 -4.97
C GLY A 45 0.47 -21.44 -3.84
N ILE A 46 0.77 -20.18 -3.47
CA ILE A 46 1.67 -19.88 -2.34
C ILE A 46 1.07 -20.40 -1.04
N TYR A 47 -0.20 -20.08 -0.76
CA TYR A 47 -0.88 -20.50 0.45
C TYR A 47 -0.89 -22.03 0.62
N GLU A 48 -1.38 -22.76 -0.37
CA GLU A 48 -1.53 -24.22 -0.31
C GLU A 48 -0.18 -24.93 -0.17
N ASN A 49 0.86 -24.46 -0.87
CA ASN A 49 2.18 -25.07 -0.75
C ASN A 49 2.85 -24.78 0.61
N GLN A 50 2.70 -23.57 1.15
CA GLN A 50 3.19 -23.29 2.49
C GLN A 50 2.46 -24.13 3.54
N ARG A 51 1.15 -24.33 3.42
CA ARG A 51 0.37 -25.20 4.31
C ARG A 51 0.78 -26.67 4.24
N LYS A 52 1.18 -27.16 3.08
CA LYS A 52 1.75 -28.52 2.94
C LYS A 52 3.11 -28.65 3.65
N THR A 53 3.85 -27.56 3.75
CA THR A 53 5.17 -27.57 4.39
C THR A 53 5.06 -27.48 5.92
N THR A 54 4.15 -26.65 6.43
CA THR A 54 3.91 -26.45 7.86
C THR A 54 2.52 -25.89 8.15
N GLU A 55 1.91 -26.37 9.22
CA GLU A 55 0.66 -25.82 9.77
C GLU A 55 0.89 -24.86 10.94
N GLU A 56 2.11 -24.81 11.48
CA GLU A 56 2.44 -24.02 12.68
C GLU A 56 2.55 -22.52 12.42
N ILE A 57 2.93 -22.14 11.19
CA ILE A 57 3.15 -20.75 10.81
C ILE A 57 1.99 -20.26 9.93
N ARG A 58 1.43 -19.10 10.27
CA ARG A 58 0.40 -18.47 9.44
C ARG A 58 1.00 -17.99 8.13
N VAL A 59 0.25 -18.16 7.04
CA VAL A 59 0.60 -17.61 5.74
C VAL A 59 0.30 -16.11 5.72
N LEU A 60 1.20 -15.34 5.13
CA LEU A 60 1.03 -13.92 4.87
C LEU A 60 1.56 -13.62 3.47
N ASN A 61 0.67 -13.24 2.56
CA ASN A 61 0.99 -12.94 1.16
C ASN A 61 0.80 -11.44 0.91
N LEU A 62 1.87 -10.65 1.04
CA LEU A 62 1.86 -9.26 0.56
C LEU A 62 2.00 -9.28 -0.96
N THR A 63 0.99 -8.81 -1.66
CA THR A 63 0.94 -8.82 -3.12
C THR A 63 0.36 -7.53 -3.69
N ARG A 64 0.85 -7.13 -4.87
CA ARG A 64 0.38 -5.92 -5.57
C ARG A 64 -0.91 -6.16 -6.36
N SER A 65 -1.21 -7.40 -6.66
CA SER A 65 -2.36 -7.76 -7.47
C SER A 65 -3.36 -8.58 -6.66
N GLY A 66 -4.61 -8.18 -6.73
CA GLY A 66 -5.72 -8.85 -6.05
C GLY A 66 -6.81 -9.29 -7.03
N TYR A 67 -7.62 -10.23 -6.58
CA TYR A 67 -8.86 -10.63 -7.21
C TYR A 67 -9.84 -11.11 -6.15
N ALA A 68 -11.12 -11.06 -6.45
CA ALA A 68 -12.16 -11.51 -5.52
C ALA A 68 -11.82 -12.89 -4.91
N SER A 69 -11.96 -13.01 -3.61
CA SER A 69 -11.60 -14.20 -2.82
C SER A 69 -10.12 -14.42 -2.54
N GLY A 70 -9.20 -13.54 -2.96
CA GLY A 70 -7.77 -13.65 -2.65
C GLY A 70 -7.47 -13.62 -1.16
N GLN A 71 -8.31 -12.95 -0.36
CA GLN A 71 -8.20 -12.91 1.11
C GLN A 71 -8.29 -14.30 1.75
N LYS A 72 -8.93 -15.29 1.14
CA LYS A 72 -8.94 -16.69 1.60
C LYS A 72 -7.54 -17.30 1.66
N TYR A 73 -6.65 -16.79 0.83
CA TYR A 73 -5.29 -17.26 0.69
C TYR A 73 -4.29 -16.31 1.35
N ALA A 74 -4.76 -15.61 2.38
CA ALA A 74 -3.98 -14.66 3.16
C ALA A 74 -3.32 -13.55 2.33
N ALA A 75 -3.91 -13.19 1.19
CA ALA A 75 -3.46 -12.06 0.39
C ALA A 75 -3.84 -10.76 1.08
N LEU A 76 -2.84 -9.91 1.28
CA LEU A 76 -3.00 -8.51 1.66
C LEU A 76 -2.38 -7.63 0.57
N LEU A 77 -2.92 -6.45 0.40
CA LEU A 77 -2.56 -5.58 -0.70
C LEU A 77 -1.89 -4.29 -0.23
N TRP A 78 -1.11 -3.67 -1.13
CA TRP A 78 -0.63 -2.31 -0.98
C TRP A 78 -0.81 -1.53 -2.28
N SER A 79 -0.79 -0.21 -2.20
CA SER A 79 -1.04 0.70 -3.32
C SER A 79 0.04 0.71 -4.41
N GLY A 80 1.14 0.00 -4.22
CA GLY A 80 2.26 0.01 -5.17
C GLY A 80 3.17 1.22 -4.98
N ASP A 81 3.83 1.62 -6.07
CA ASP A 81 4.93 2.59 -6.06
C ASP A 81 4.38 4.04 -6.06
N ILE A 82 3.89 4.49 -4.93
CA ILE A 82 3.28 5.82 -4.77
C ILE A 82 4.31 6.93 -4.69
N SER A 83 3.97 8.11 -5.16
CA SER A 83 4.78 9.31 -5.05
C SER A 83 4.67 9.93 -3.65
N ALA A 84 5.79 10.45 -3.12
CA ALA A 84 5.81 11.18 -1.87
C ALA A 84 5.28 12.61 -2.09
N THR A 85 3.97 12.77 -2.03
CA THR A 85 3.26 14.05 -2.08
C THR A 85 2.12 14.06 -1.07
N TRP A 86 1.75 15.24 -0.59
CA TRP A 86 0.62 15.41 0.34
C TRP A 86 -0.72 14.98 -0.27
N GLU A 87 -0.88 15.19 -1.56
CA GLU A 87 -2.05 14.74 -2.31
C GLU A 87 -2.16 13.22 -2.30
N THR A 88 -1.10 12.54 -2.70
CA THR A 88 -1.05 11.07 -2.69
C THR A 88 -1.31 10.52 -1.29
N MET A 89 -0.71 11.08 -0.26
CA MET A 89 -0.94 10.66 1.12
C MET A 89 -2.43 10.71 1.49
N ARG A 90 -3.14 11.77 1.09
CA ARG A 90 -4.58 11.91 1.33
C ARG A 90 -5.39 10.88 0.56
N GLU A 91 -5.06 10.65 -0.71
CA GLU A 91 -5.74 9.67 -1.56
C GLU A 91 -5.61 8.25 -1.02
N GLN A 92 -4.52 7.93 -0.33
CA GLN A 92 -4.31 6.61 0.27
C GLN A 92 -5.35 6.26 1.34
N ILE A 93 -5.96 7.23 2.02
CA ILE A 93 -7.05 6.98 2.96
C ILE A 93 -8.25 6.42 2.21
N THR A 94 -8.68 7.11 1.16
CA THR A 94 -9.79 6.68 0.31
C THR A 94 -9.53 5.30 -0.32
N GLU A 95 -8.32 5.06 -0.80
CA GLU A 95 -7.94 3.78 -1.39
C GLU A 95 -8.03 2.65 -0.36
N GLY A 96 -7.49 2.84 0.85
CA GLY A 96 -7.56 1.84 1.92
C GLY A 96 -9.00 1.53 2.35
N LEU A 97 -9.87 2.54 2.40
CA LEU A 97 -11.30 2.36 2.67
C LEU A 97 -12.00 1.54 1.57
N ASN A 98 -11.72 1.83 0.31
CA ASN A 98 -12.26 1.09 -0.83
C ASN A 98 -11.75 -0.36 -0.86
N MET A 99 -10.51 -0.61 -0.47
CA MET A 99 -9.97 -1.97 -0.35
C MET A 99 -10.69 -2.75 0.75
N GLY A 100 -10.94 -2.14 1.92
CA GLY A 100 -11.74 -2.73 2.98
C GLY A 100 -13.16 -3.09 2.52
N LEU A 101 -13.84 -2.19 1.80
CA LEU A 101 -15.16 -2.41 1.20
C LEU A 101 -15.15 -3.53 0.15
N SER A 102 -14.03 -3.70 -0.55
CA SER A 102 -13.83 -4.76 -1.54
C SER A 102 -13.48 -6.12 -0.95
N GLY A 103 -13.45 -6.24 0.39
CA GLY A 103 -13.17 -7.48 1.11
C GLY A 103 -11.68 -7.75 1.36
N TYR A 104 -10.82 -6.71 1.24
CA TYR A 104 -9.41 -6.76 1.61
C TYR A 104 -9.15 -5.92 2.87
N PRO A 105 -9.45 -6.46 4.06
CA PRO A 105 -9.35 -5.71 5.32
C PRO A 105 -7.91 -5.45 5.76
N TYR A 106 -6.95 -6.22 5.26
CA TYR A 106 -5.52 -6.02 5.51
C TYR A 106 -4.92 -5.21 4.37
N TRP A 107 -4.66 -3.95 4.65
CA TRP A 107 -4.16 -2.97 3.72
C TRP A 107 -2.87 -2.33 4.23
N THR A 108 -1.99 -2.01 3.32
CA THR A 108 -0.81 -1.21 3.60
C THR A 108 -0.45 -0.32 2.40
N LEU A 109 0.56 0.48 2.58
CA LEU A 109 1.12 1.38 1.58
C LEU A 109 2.62 1.57 1.86
N ASP A 110 3.30 2.27 0.98
CA ASP A 110 4.69 2.64 1.17
C ASP A 110 4.75 3.94 1.99
N ILE A 111 4.77 3.82 3.34
CA ILE A 111 4.85 4.99 4.22
C ILE A 111 6.11 5.79 3.88
N GLY A 112 5.91 7.09 3.63
CA GLY A 112 6.94 8.01 3.17
C GLY A 112 7.03 8.15 1.65
N GLY A 113 6.18 7.42 0.92
CA GLY A 113 6.17 7.36 -0.54
C GLY A 113 7.27 6.47 -1.11
N PHE A 114 7.01 5.79 -2.21
CA PHE A 114 8.02 4.97 -2.89
C PHE A 114 9.04 5.84 -3.63
N PHE A 115 8.56 6.81 -4.43
CA PHE A 115 9.38 7.82 -5.08
C PHE A 115 9.34 9.13 -4.30
N VAL A 116 10.50 9.57 -3.81
CA VAL A 116 10.62 10.75 -2.96
C VAL A 116 11.25 11.92 -3.71
N VAL A 117 12.30 11.65 -4.46
CA VAL A 117 13.10 12.69 -5.10
C VAL A 117 12.51 13.09 -6.45
N LYS A 118 12.36 14.40 -6.65
CA LYS A 118 11.92 14.98 -7.93
C LYS A 118 12.91 14.63 -9.05
N ASP A 119 12.34 14.29 -10.21
CA ASP A 119 13.07 14.04 -11.45
C ASP A 119 14.22 13.02 -11.35
N ASN A 120 14.21 12.19 -10.32
CA ASN A 120 15.28 11.25 -10.06
C ASN A 120 15.44 10.23 -11.20
N TYR A 121 14.34 9.78 -11.77
CA TYR A 121 14.37 8.81 -12.86
C TYR A 121 14.69 9.45 -14.21
N SER A 122 14.26 10.67 -14.45
CA SER A 122 14.62 11.41 -15.66
C SER A 122 16.13 11.66 -15.77
N LYS A 123 16.80 11.83 -14.62
CA LYS A 123 18.24 12.05 -14.53
C LYS A 123 19.07 10.77 -14.62
N ARG A 124 18.47 9.60 -14.34
CA ARG A 124 19.22 8.33 -14.29
C ARG A 124 19.38 7.61 -15.62
N GLY A 125 18.86 8.16 -16.70
CA GLY A 125 19.05 7.60 -18.04
C GLY A 125 18.47 6.18 -18.20
N CYS A 126 17.41 5.85 -17.49
CA CYS A 126 16.80 4.52 -17.57
C CYS A 126 16.12 4.21 -18.92
N GLY A 127 16.25 5.09 -19.91
CA GLY A 127 15.54 4.97 -21.20
C GLY A 127 14.03 5.20 -21.10
N CYS A 128 13.53 5.40 -19.88
CA CYS A 128 12.11 5.60 -19.58
C CYS A 128 11.70 7.07 -19.66
N SER A 129 12.64 7.97 -19.89
CA SER A 129 12.40 9.40 -20.02
C SER A 129 12.12 9.78 -21.47
N SER A 130 11.07 9.22 -22.03
CA SER A 130 10.44 9.93 -23.12
C SER A 130 9.59 11.05 -22.52
N ASP A 131 9.45 12.17 -23.20
CA ASP A 131 8.51 13.25 -22.85
C ASP A 131 7.06 12.78 -22.68
N LYS A 132 6.82 11.50 -22.85
CA LYS A 132 5.54 10.80 -22.79
C LYS A 132 5.26 10.12 -21.44
N THR A 133 6.26 9.96 -20.56
CA THR A 133 6.03 9.38 -19.24
C THR A 133 5.26 10.38 -18.38
N PRO A 134 4.10 10.03 -17.82
CA PRO A 134 3.39 10.94 -16.94
C PRO A 134 4.29 11.32 -15.76
N LYS A 135 4.48 12.63 -15.55
CA LYS A 135 5.40 13.15 -14.50
C LYS A 135 5.02 12.74 -13.09
N TRP A 136 3.77 12.38 -12.85
CA TRP A 136 3.27 11.90 -11.56
C TRP A 136 3.68 10.45 -11.24
N PHE A 137 4.04 9.68 -12.25
CA PHE A 137 4.52 8.31 -12.09
C PHE A 137 6.05 8.33 -12.11
N TRP A 138 6.75 7.86 -11.22
CA TRP A 138 8.21 7.91 -11.08
C TRP A 138 8.78 9.21 -10.49
N ASN A 139 7.95 10.06 -9.93
CA ASN A 139 8.39 11.37 -9.46
C ASN A 139 7.93 11.60 -8.02
N GLY A 140 8.85 12.03 -7.16
CA GLY A 140 8.55 12.50 -5.83
C GLY A 140 8.29 14.01 -5.76
N GLY A 141 7.95 14.48 -4.58
CA GLY A 141 7.69 15.90 -4.31
C GLY A 141 8.88 16.68 -3.73
N PHE A 142 10.01 16.02 -3.44
CA PHE A 142 11.10 16.59 -2.65
C PHE A 142 12.44 16.57 -3.39
N GLU A 143 13.33 17.53 -3.07
CA GLU A 143 14.57 17.70 -3.82
C GLU A 143 15.69 16.74 -3.37
N ASN A 144 15.82 16.49 -2.06
CA ASN A 144 16.98 15.82 -1.48
C ASN A 144 16.63 14.63 -0.55
N GLY A 145 15.43 14.04 -0.69
CA GLY A 145 15.02 12.90 0.12
C GLY A 145 15.13 13.21 1.62
N VAL A 146 15.72 12.31 2.40
CA VAL A 146 15.87 12.45 3.87
C VAL A 146 16.68 13.68 4.32
N ARG A 147 17.40 14.33 3.43
CA ARG A 147 18.11 15.59 3.73
C ARG A 147 17.22 16.83 3.56
N ASP A 148 16.07 16.66 2.93
CA ASP A 148 15.07 17.72 2.77
C ASP A 148 14.23 17.81 4.05
N PHE A 149 14.20 19.00 4.67
CA PHE A 149 13.41 19.24 5.88
C PHE A 149 11.92 18.98 5.64
N ALA A 150 11.39 19.40 4.49
CA ALA A 150 10.01 19.19 4.13
C ALA A 150 9.67 17.70 3.98
N TYR A 151 10.60 16.88 3.45
CA TYR A 151 10.41 15.44 3.43
C TYR A 151 10.39 14.81 4.82
N ARG A 152 11.25 15.27 5.72
CA ARG A 152 11.26 14.78 7.10
C ARG A 152 9.93 15.01 7.79
N GLU A 153 9.35 16.20 7.62
CA GLU A 153 8.01 16.50 8.13
C GLU A 153 6.96 15.62 7.49
N PHE A 154 6.94 15.54 6.16
CA PHE A 154 6.04 14.66 5.41
C PHE A 154 6.11 13.21 5.89
N TYR A 155 7.33 12.67 6.05
CA TYR A 155 7.53 11.31 6.51
C TYR A 155 6.94 11.08 7.90
N VAL A 156 7.19 11.99 8.85
CA VAL A 156 6.63 11.90 10.21
C VAL A 156 5.10 11.91 10.17
N ARG A 157 4.48 12.81 9.40
CA ARG A 157 3.02 12.87 9.28
C ARG A 157 2.44 11.62 8.62
N PHE A 158 3.11 11.12 7.61
CA PHE A 158 2.70 9.88 6.96
C PHE A 158 2.84 8.68 7.92
N LEU A 159 3.87 8.68 8.75
CA LEU A 159 4.06 7.64 9.76
C LEU A 159 3.01 7.71 10.88
N GLU A 160 2.60 8.92 11.29
CA GLU A 160 1.48 9.12 12.23
C GLU A 160 0.20 8.45 11.72
N MET A 161 -0.21 8.74 10.49
CA MET A 161 -1.33 8.06 9.84
C MET A 161 -1.09 6.55 9.76
N GLY A 162 0.14 6.17 9.40
CA GLY A 162 0.56 4.78 9.26
C GLY A 162 0.38 3.94 10.51
N CYS A 163 0.51 4.54 11.71
CA CYS A 163 0.28 3.85 12.98
C CYS A 163 -1.10 3.21 13.07
N PHE A 164 -2.07 3.78 12.40
CA PHE A 164 -3.47 3.36 12.42
C PHE A 164 -3.89 2.54 11.18
N LEU A 165 -2.95 2.20 10.31
CA LEU A 165 -3.22 1.27 9.21
C LEU A 165 -3.26 -0.17 9.69
N PRO A 166 -3.97 -1.07 9.03
CA PRO A 166 -3.96 -2.49 9.34
C PRO A 166 -2.54 -3.08 9.37
N VAL A 167 -1.70 -2.72 8.41
CA VAL A 167 -0.29 -3.13 8.36
C VAL A 167 0.61 -1.90 8.35
N PHE A 168 1.51 -1.82 9.32
CA PHE A 168 2.45 -0.72 9.50
C PHE A 168 3.78 -1.05 8.82
N ARG A 169 4.07 -0.38 7.71
CA ARG A 169 5.22 -0.69 6.88
C ARG A 169 5.76 0.57 6.20
N SER A 170 7.04 0.84 6.35
CA SER A 170 7.77 1.84 5.58
C SER A 170 8.53 1.17 4.44
N HIS A 171 8.45 1.73 3.23
CA HIS A 171 9.12 1.19 2.05
C HIS A 171 9.29 2.25 0.97
N GLY A 172 10.31 2.06 0.12
CA GLY A 172 10.55 2.90 -1.05
C GLY A 172 11.94 2.70 -1.64
N THR A 173 12.32 3.52 -2.63
CA THR A 173 13.52 3.28 -3.43
C THR A 173 14.63 4.32 -3.28
N ASP A 174 14.37 5.59 -3.41
CA ASP A 174 15.39 6.60 -3.70
C ASP A 174 15.86 7.41 -2.48
N THR A 175 15.41 7.05 -1.29
CA THR A 175 15.87 7.65 -0.03
C THR A 175 15.75 6.65 1.12
N PRO A 176 16.70 6.65 2.07
CA PRO A 176 16.64 5.77 3.24
C PRO A 176 15.52 6.21 4.19
N ARG A 177 14.92 5.24 4.90
CA ARG A 177 13.78 5.46 5.80
C ARG A 177 14.02 4.98 7.21
N GLU A 178 15.19 4.46 7.50
CA GLU A 178 15.57 4.04 8.84
C GLU A 178 15.70 5.27 9.75
N ILE A 179 15.21 5.13 10.97
CA ILE A 179 15.06 6.22 11.92
C ILE A 179 16.36 7.04 12.13
N TRP A 180 17.51 6.39 12.13
CA TRP A 180 18.80 7.05 12.32
C TRP A 180 19.22 7.97 11.16
N ASN A 181 18.56 7.89 10.01
CA ASN A 181 18.75 8.84 8.92
C ASN A 181 18.00 10.17 9.13
N PHE A 182 17.07 10.19 10.08
CA PHE A 182 16.28 11.38 10.42
C PHE A 182 16.85 12.15 11.62
N GLY A 183 17.92 11.64 12.22
CA GLY A 183 18.57 12.27 13.37
C GLY A 183 19.03 11.26 14.41
N LYS A 184 19.32 11.77 15.59
CA LYS A 184 19.70 11.00 16.78
C LYS A 184 18.63 11.14 17.86
N GLU A 185 18.68 10.28 18.85
CA GLU A 185 17.86 10.40 20.05
C GLU A 185 18.00 11.79 20.67
N GLY A 186 16.89 12.42 21.00
CA GLY A 186 16.81 13.81 21.46
C GLY A 186 16.61 14.84 20.33
N GLU A 187 16.69 14.43 19.07
CA GLU A 187 16.40 15.30 17.93
C GLU A 187 14.93 15.17 17.49
N PRO A 188 14.27 16.28 17.08
CA PRO A 188 12.81 16.30 16.90
C PRO A 188 12.24 15.23 15.98
N PHE A 189 12.86 14.98 14.83
CA PHE A 189 12.36 14.00 13.86
C PHE A 189 12.57 12.56 14.34
N TYR A 190 13.74 12.26 14.91
CA TYR A 190 14.00 10.96 15.50
C TYR A 190 13.00 10.65 16.61
N ASP A 191 12.81 11.57 17.54
CA ASP A 191 11.92 11.39 18.68
C ASP A 191 10.45 11.25 18.25
N ALA A 192 10.01 12.01 17.24
CA ALA A 192 8.68 11.88 16.68
C ALA A 192 8.47 10.49 16.01
N ILE A 193 9.44 10.00 15.24
CA ILE A 193 9.39 8.67 14.64
C ILE A 193 9.36 7.59 15.73
N ALA A 194 10.25 7.69 16.72
CA ALA A 194 10.33 6.74 17.84
C ALA A 194 9.01 6.69 18.63
N LYS A 195 8.38 7.86 18.87
CA LYS A 195 7.08 7.96 19.52
C LYS A 195 5.99 7.25 18.73
N ASN A 196 5.94 7.43 17.43
CA ASN A 196 4.96 6.78 16.57
C ASN A 196 5.14 5.26 16.54
N ILE A 197 6.39 4.79 16.47
CA ILE A 197 6.68 3.35 16.55
C ILE A 197 6.22 2.78 17.90
N LYS A 198 6.52 3.45 19.01
CA LYS A 198 6.07 3.03 20.34
C LYS A 198 4.55 2.98 20.43
N LEU A 199 3.86 4.02 19.96
CA LEU A 199 2.39 4.07 19.91
C LEU A 199 1.83 2.87 19.14
N ARG A 200 2.41 2.52 17.99
CA ARG A 200 1.98 1.35 17.23
C ARG A 200 2.06 0.06 18.06
N TYR A 201 3.11 -0.12 18.83
CA TYR A 201 3.24 -1.29 19.71
C TYR A 201 2.26 -1.25 20.89
N GLU A 202 1.98 -0.09 21.45
CA GLU A 202 1.00 0.08 22.53
C GLU A 202 -0.41 -0.28 22.10
N ILE A 203 -0.82 0.09 20.88
CA ILE A 203 -2.13 -0.26 20.30
C ILE A 203 -2.19 -1.65 19.65
N MET A 204 -1.09 -2.40 19.65
CA MET A 204 -1.03 -3.72 19.00
C MET A 204 -2.11 -4.71 19.52
N PRO A 205 -2.41 -4.80 20.83
CA PRO A 205 -3.49 -5.66 21.31
C PRO A 205 -4.85 -5.31 20.70
N TYR A 206 -5.12 -4.03 20.53
CA TYR A 206 -6.34 -3.55 19.88
C TYR A 206 -6.39 -3.97 18.39
N ILE A 207 -5.29 -3.73 17.66
CA ILE A 207 -5.19 -4.13 16.25
C ILE A 207 -5.34 -5.65 16.10
N TYR A 208 -4.74 -6.42 17.00
CA TYR A 208 -4.89 -7.88 17.00
C TYR A 208 -6.35 -8.30 17.25
N SER A 209 -7.06 -7.59 18.11
CA SER A 209 -8.48 -7.83 18.36
C SER A 209 -9.34 -7.50 17.13
N LEU A 210 -9.00 -6.44 16.39
CA LEU A 210 -9.63 -6.13 15.11
C LEU A 210 -9.39 -7.24 14.08
N ALA A 211 -8.17 -7.77 14.00
CA ALA A 211 -7.85 -8.90 13.15
C ALA A 211 -8.67 -10.16 13.52
N GLY A 212 -8.95 -10.37 14.82
CA GLY A 212 -9.90 -11.37 15.29
C GLY A 212 -11.32 -11.13 14.75
N GLY A 213 -11.77 -9.87 14.73
CA GLY A 213 -13.05 -9.48 14.12
C GLY A 213 -13.11 -9.77 12.61
N VAL A 214 -12.03 -9.47 11.90
CA VAL A 214 -11.91 -9.84 10.49
C VAL A 214 -12.09 -11.34 10.27
N ALA A 215 -11.36 -12.16 11.03
CA ALA A 215 -11.36 -13.60 10.84
C ALA A 215 -12.67 -14.29 11.26
N GLN A 216 -13.35 -13.78 12.29
CA GLN A 216 -14.51 -14.42 12.89
C GLN A 216 -15.84 -13.84 12.45
N ARG A 217 -15.87 -12.56 12.07
CA ARG A 217 -17.12 -11.82 11.79
C ARG A 217 -17.10 -11.11 10.43
N ASN A 218 -16.06 -11.28 9.62
CA ASN A 218 -15.87 -10.60 8.32
C ASN A 218 -15.92 -9.07 8.43
N GLU A 219 -15.39 -8.52 9.51
CA GLU A 219 -15.30 -7.08 9.72
C GLU A 219 -14.13 -6.48 8.90
N THR A 220 -14.16 -5.17 8.71
CA THR A 220 -13.01 -4.43 8.18
C THR A 220 -12.34 -3.62 9.29
N MET A 221 -11.01 -3.45 9.18
CA MET A 221 -10.22 -2.72 10.17
C MET A 221 -10.30 -1.20 9.97
N MET A 222 -10.04 -0.73 8.75
CA MET A 222 -10.28 0.66 8.34
C MET A 222 -11.76 0.79 7.95
N ARG A 223 -12.46 1.73 8.56
CA ARG A 223 -13.90 1.89 8.41
C ARG A 223 -14.22 3.30 7.94
N SER A 224 -15.01 3.42 6.89
CA SER A 224 -15.58 4.70 6.52
C SER A 224 -16.46 5.24 7.67
N LEU A 225 -16.45 6.55 7.88
CA LEU A 225 -17.33 7.20 8.86
C LEU A 225 -18.81 6.86 8.64
N LEU A 226 -19.20 6.54 7.41
CA LEU A 226 -20.57 6.13 7.07
C LEU A 226 -21.02 4.83 7.78
N PHE A 227 -20.10 3.96 8.20
CA PHE A 227 -20.48 2.76 8.95
C PHE A 227 -21.02 3.06 10.36
N ASP A 228 -20.43 4.05 11.00
CA ASP A 228 -20.73 4.35 12.39
C ASP A 228 -21.59 5.64 12.53
N PHE A 229 -21.54 6.54 11.56
CA PHE A 229 -22.21 7.86 11.56
C PHE A 229 -23.07 8.12 10.32
N GLY A 230 -23.60 7.06 9.70
CA GLY A 230 -24.32 7.16 8.40
C GLY A 230 -25.60 8.02 8.39
N HIS A 231 -26.13 8.43 9.54
CA HIS A 231 -27.25 9.38 9.66
C HIS A 231 -26.79 10.84 9.71
N ASP A 232 -25.50 11.09 9.89
CA ASP A 232 -24.96 12.44 9.83
C ASP A 232 -24.55 12.77 8.39
N ARG A 233 -25.22 13.75 7.79
CA ARG A 233 -24.93 14.17 6.42
C ARG A 233 -23.54 14.84 6.28
N ASN A 234 -22.96 15.33 7.37
CA ASN A 234 -21.64 15.96 7.34
C ASN A 234 -20.54 14.96 7.00
N VAL A 235 -20.69 13.68 7.34
CA VAL A 235 -19.65 12.68 7.09
C VAL A 235 -19.59 12.18 5.64
N VAL A 236 -20.59 12.49 4.81
CA VAL A 236 -20.69 11.96 3.43
C VAL A 236 -19.53 12.42 2.54
N HIS A 237 -19.00 13.61 2.80
CA HIS A 237 -17.93 14.22 2.00
C HIS A 237 -16.56 14.21 2.66
N ILE A 238 -16.44 13.59 3.84
CA ILE A 238 -15.14 13.45 4.52
C ILE A 238 -14.35 12.32 3.86
N SER A 239 -13.19 12.68 3.30
CA SER A 239 -12.30 11.75 2.58
C SER A 239 -10.91 11.63 3.20
N ASP A 240 -10.65 12.37 4.28
CA ASP A 240 -9.37 12.46 4.96
C ASP A 240 -9.43 12.02 6.43
N GLU A 241 -10.53 11.38 6.83
CA GLU A 241 -10.70 10.77 8.14
C GLU A 241 -11.30 9.36 8.01
N PHE A 242 -10.94 8.49 8.93
CA PHE A 242 -11.51 7.15 9.03
C PHE A 242 -11.52 6.62 10.46
N MET A 243 -12.32 5.60 10.71
CA MET A 243 -12.27 4.87 11.96
C MET A 243 -11.32 3.66 11.85
N LEU A 244 -10.40 3.50 12.79
CA LEU A 244 -9.73 2.22 13.01
C LEU A 244 -10.55 1.41 14.01
N GLY A 245 -11.24 0.38 13.54
CA GLY A 245 -12.26 -0.29 14.32
C GLY A 245 -13.36 0.69 14.75
N ARG A 246 -13.80 0.60 15.99
CA ARG A 246 -14.84 1.50 16.55
C ARG A 246 -14.32 2.49 17.60
N ALA A 247 -13.02 2.44 17.91
CA ALA A 247 -12.49 3.21 19.03
C ALA A 247 -11.64 4.41 18.63
N PHE A 248 -10.99 4.37 17.48
CA PHE A 248 -10.12 5.46 17.05
C PHE A 248 -10.67 6.16 15.80
N LEU A 249 -10.88 7.45 15.91
CA LEU A 249 -11.01 8.35 14.78
C LEU A 249 -9.60 8.83 14.41
N VAL A 250 -9.24 8.67 13.16
CA VAL A 250 -7.91 8.97 12.59
C VAL A 250 -8.03 10.02 11.52
#